data_d78fe2c5f6dc9c6ebfd049abe144b724
#
_entry.id   d78fe2c5f6dc9c6ebfd049abe144b724
#
_cell.length_a   1.000
_cell.length_b   1.000
_cell.length_c   1.000
_cell.angle_alpha   90.00
_cell.angle_beta   90.00
_cell.angle_gamma   90.00
#
_symmetry.space_group_name_H-M   'P 1'
#
loop_
_entity.id
_entity.type
_entity.pdbx_description
1 polymer ?
#
loop_
_entity_poly.entity_id
_entity_poly.type
_entity_poly.pdbx_seq_one_letter_code
_entity_poly.pdbx_strand_id
1 'polypeptide(L)'
;MISSRLTRGNGKLALLILFTQLSLGVLAALAQSTATQDSGDRRPERGNELEVWTGAGGDPIGTPNVTLGNRVWNAGFRYGWILTDAHGPGLLRGRFEYAVDALPVVMVFQHGGRAYGFGFDPWIMKWNFEPHHRISPYVEIGGGGLITTREIPVGEQRFNFTPTGAIGVNLLRGKYHWSIDFRYFHISDAQITSFNPGTDTFGVRVGFGTFIPAK
;
A
#
# COMPACT_ATOMS: atom_id res chain seq x y z
N MET A 1 -30.79 -33.62 -14.40
CA MET A 1 -30.79 -32.42 -13.57
C MET A 1 -29.77 -32.62 -12.42
N ILE A 2 -28.48 -32.61 -12.75
CA ILE A 2 -27.37 -32.80 -11.82
C ILE A 2 -26.22 -31.93 -12.30
N SER A 3 -25.55 -31.24 -11.32
CA SER A 3 -24.25 -30.59 -11.48
C SER A 3 -24.20 -29.12 -11.87
N SER A 4 -24.17 -28.25 -10.87
CA SER A 4 -23.53 -26.91 -10.94
C SER A 4 -23.09 -26.37 -9.56
N ARG A 5 -22.53 -27.18 -8.67
CA ARG A 5 -22.09 -26.71 -7.31
C ARG A 5 -20.61 -26.88 -7.00
N LEU A 6 -19.73 -27.19 -7.95
CA LEU A 6 -18.34 -27.57 -7.63
C LEU A 6 -17.25 -26.52 -7.95
N THR A 7 -17.58 -25.33 -8.48
CA THR A 7 -16.53 -24.39 -8.89
C THR A 7 -16.30 -23.18 -7.98
N ARG A 8 -17.10 -23.00 -6.91
CA ARG A 8 -16.98 -21.82 -6.03
C ARG A 8 -16.01 -21.96 -4.85
N GLY A 9 -15.54 -23.18 -4.56
CA GLY A 9 -14.62 -23.46 -3.45
C GLY A 9 -13.13 -23.24 -3.74
N ASN A 10 -12.73 -23.50 -4.98
CA ASN A 10 -11.30 -23.58 -5.32
C ASN A 10 -10.59 -22.24 -5.37
N GLY A 11 -11.27 -21.14 -5.65
CA GLY A 11 -10.66 -19.80 -5.67
C GLY A 11 -10.28 -19.26 -4.29
N LYS A 12 -11.08 -19.58 -3.26
CA LYS A 12 -10.79 -19.16 -1.88
C LYS A 12 -9.63 -19.96 -1.28
N LEU A 13 -9.54 -21.23 -1.61
CA LEU A 13 -8.45 -22.11 -1.17
C LEU A 13 -7.14 -21.72 -1.84
N ALA A 14 -7.14 -21.40 -3.14
CA ALA A 14 -5.96 -20.95 -3.87
C ALA A 14 -5.43 -19.60 -3.35
N LEU A 15 -6.31 -18.68 -2.99
CA LEU A 15 -5.92 -17.38 -2.41
C LEU A 15 -5.34 -17.55 -1.02
N LEU A 16 -5.91 -18.43 -0.20
CA LEU A 16 -5.39 -18.74 1.15
C LEU A 16 -4.01 -19.40 1.08
N ILE A 17 -3.81 -20.33 0.14
CA ILE A 17 -2.51 -21.00 -0.08
C ILE A 17 -1.46 -19.99 -0.58
N LEU A 18 -1.82 -19.07 -1.46
CA LEU A 18 -0.91 -18.03 -1.93
C LEU A 18 -0.49 -17.07 -0.79
N PHE A 19 -1.44 -16.70 0.08
CA PHE A 19 -1.15 -15.88 1.27
C PHE A 19 -0.26 -16.61 2.29
N THR A 20 -0.49 -17.90 2.54
CA THR A 20 0.35 -18.67 3.45
C THR A 20 1.75 -18.93 2.89
N GLN A 21 1.89 -19.12 1.59
CA GLN A 21 3.21 -19.27 0.96
C GLN A 21 3.99 -17.96 0.95
N LEU A 22 3.33 -16.82 0.74
CA LEU A 22 3.96 -15.51 0.80
C LEU A 22 4.44 -15.18 2.23
N SER A 23 3.63 -15.49 3.25
CA SER A 23 3.98 -15.27 4.65
C SER A 23 5.10 -16.21 5.14
N LEU A 24 5.12 -17.44 4.69
CA LEU A 24 6.22 -18.40 4.98
C LEU A 24 7.53 -18.02 4.28
N GLY A 25 7.46 -17.49 3.05
CA GLY A 25 8.63 -16.99 2.33
C GLY A 25 9.28 -15.78 3.01
N VAL A 26 8.48 -14.87 3.54
CA VAL A 26 8.94 -13.70 4.29
C VAL A 26 9.57 -14.11 5.63
N LEU A 27 8.97 -15.06 6.35
CA LEU A 27 9.51 -15.61 7.60
C LEU A 27 10.83 -16.38 7.38
N ALA A 28 10.96 -17.14 6.28
CA ALA A 28 12.19 -17.83 5.94
C ALA A 28 13.32 -16.86 5.54
N ALA A 29 13.01 -15.77 4.84
CA ALA A 29 13.96 -14.72 4.51
C ALA A 29 14.44 -13.96 5.77
N LEU A 30 13.57 -13.78 6.76
CA LEU A 30 13.92 -13.19 8.06
C LEU A 30 14.83 -14.12 8.89
N ALA A 31 14.63 -15.44 8.83
CA ALA A 31 15.42 -16.41 9.60
C ALA A 31 16.85 -16.60 9.06
N GLN A 32 17.09 -16.38 7.77
CA GLN A 32 18.43 -16.52 7.15
C GLN A 32 19.33 -15.29 7.31
N SER A 33 18.83 -14.22 7.93
CA SER A 33 19.50 -12.92 8.02
C SER A 33 20.37 -12.72 9.29
N THR A 34 20.67 -13.74 10.06
CA THR A 34 21.39 -13.60 11.37
C THR A 34 22.91 -13.55 11.28
N ALA A 35 23.51 -13.48 10.09
CA ALA A 35 24.96 -13.42 9.95
C ALA A 35 25.41 -12.09 9.35
N THR A 36 26.29 -11.40 10.06
CA THR A 36 27.06 -10.19 9.75
C THR A 36 26.31 -8.86 9.92
N GLN A 37 26.62 -8.23 11.04
CA GLN A 37 26.29 -6.85 11.37
C GLN A 37 27.24 -5.93 10.58
N ASP A 38 26.83 -5.54 9.36
CA ASP A 38 27.55 -4.53 8.59
C ASP A 38 26.94 -3.15 8.81
N SER A 39 27.80 -2.17 9.02
CA SER A 39 27.46 -0.76 9.26
C SER A 39 26.74 -0.07 8.09
N GLY A 40 26.50 -0.78 7.00
CA GLY A 40 25.81 -0.31 5.78
C GLY A 40 24.28 -0.37 5.80
N ASP A 41 23.66 -1.03 6.77
CA ASP A 41 22.21 -1.27 6.82
C ASP A 41 21.41 -0.14 7.51
N ARG A 42 21.93 1.08 7.54
CA ARG A 42 21.26 2.21 8.16
C ARG A 42 20.60 3.08 7.10
N ARG A 43 19.33 3.43 7.33
CA ARG A 43 18.66 4.51 6.60
C ARG A 43 19.47 5.80 6.76
N PRO A 44 19.68 6.62 5.71
CA PRO A 44 20.35 7.91 5.82
C PRO A 44 19.58 8.84 6.77
N GLU A 45 20.28 9.72 7.46
CA GLU A 45 19.66 10.69 8.37
C GLU A 45 18.75 11.66 7.61
N ARG A 46 19.23 12.12 6.45
CA ARG A 46 18.46 12.91 5.47
C ARG A 46 18.73 12.39 4.08
N GLY A 47 17.77 12.59 3.18
CA GLY A 47 17.90 12.14 1.80
C GLY A 47 16.57 11.90 1.12
N ASN A 48 16.62 11.09 0.09
CA ASN A 48 15.45 10.79 -0.71
C ASN A 48 15.18 9.28 -0.72
N GLU A 49 13.91 8.92 -0.82
CA GLU A 49 13.45 7.56 -1.11
C GLU A 49 13.00 7.47 -2.56
N LEU A 50 13.42 6.42 -3.25
CA LEU A 50 12.84 6.01 -4.52
C LEU A 50 12.32 4.60 -4.35
N GLU A 51 11.06 4.36 -4.66
CA GLU A 51 10.42 3.06 -4.51
C GLU A 51 9.52 2.75 -5.70
N VAL A 52 9.53 1.51 -6.14
CA VAL A 52 8.49 0.92 -7.00
C VAL A 52 7.66 -0.03 -6.16
N TRP A 53 6.34 0.00 -6.31
CA TRP A 53 5.47 -0.78 -5.45
C TRP A 53 4.25 -1.32 -6.18
N THR A 54 3.63 -2.34 -5.62
CA THR A 54 2.33 -2.87 -6.04
C THR A 54 1.50 -3.23 -4.81
N GLY A 55 0.20 -3.06 -4.93
CA GLY A 55 -0.74 -3.35 -3.85
C GLY A 55 -2.02 -3.99 -4.36
N ALA A 56 -2.66 -4.75 -3.49
CA ALA A 56 -3.97 -5.31 -3.75
C ALA A 56 -4.81 -5.31 -2.46
N GLY A 57 -6.09 -5.03 -2.61
CA GLY A 57 -7.02 -4.99 -1.50
C GLY A 57 -8.46 -5.25 -1.94
N GLY A 58 -9.34 -5.29 -0.97
CA GLY A 58 -10.78 -5.44 -1.20
C GLY A 58 -11.59 -4.90 -0.05
N ASP A 59 -12.91 -4.85 -0.24
CA ASP A 59 -13.85 -4.40 0.77
C ASP A 59 -13.71 -5.21 2.06
N PRO A 60 -13.81 -4.58 3.23
CA PRO A 60 -13.81 -5.29 4.50
C PRO A 60 -15.00 -6.26 4.57
N ILE A 61 -14.75 -7.44 5.14
CA ILE A 61 -15.78 -8.45 5.34
C ILE A 61 -16.83 -7.91 6.33
N GLY A 62 -18.09 -7.88 5.90
CA GLY A 62 -19.23 -7.54 6.77
C GLY A 62 -19.72 -6.09 6.70
N THR A 63 -19.20 -5.27 5.82
CA THR A 63 -19.79 -3.93 5.58
C THR A 63 -21.04 -4.06 4.70
N PRO A 64 -22.22 -3.61 5.17
CA PRO A 64 -23.44 -3.61 4.36
C PRO A 64 -23.45 -2.40 3.42
N ASN A 65 -22.66 -2.44 2.34
CA ASN A 65 -22.60 -1.35 1.37
C ASN A 65 -22.96 -1.83 -0.03
N VAL A 66 -23.45 -0.91 -0.86
CA VAL A 66 -23.75 -1.11 -2.28
C VAL A 66 -22.53 -1.54 -3.09
N THR A 67 -21.34 -1.36 -2.51
CA THR A 67 -20.02 -1.62 -3.12
C THR A 67 -19.42 -2.97 -2.73
N LEU A 68 -20.19 -3.86 -2.09
CA LEU A 68 -19.72 -5.18 -1.65
C LEU A 68 -19.08 -5.99 -2.79
N GLY A 69 -17.84 -6.42 -2.54
CA GLY A 69 -17.06 -7.25 -3.46
C GLY A 69 -16.12 -6.47 -4.37
N ASN A 70 -15.99 -5.15 -4.18
CA ASN A 70 -14.98 -4.37 -4.88
C ASN A 70 -13.59 -4.82 -4.46
N ARG A 71 -12.69 -4.88 -5.44
CA ARG A 71 -11.27 -5.17 -5.25
C ARG A 71 -10.47 -4.17 -6.03
N VAL A 72 -9.34 -3.77 -5.48
CA VAL A 72 -8.40 -2.85 -6.12
C VAL A 72 -7.06 -3.55 -6.25
N TRP A 73 -6.45 -3.41 -7.40
CA TRP A 73 -5.04 -3.69 -7.63
C TRP A 73 -4.41 -2.44 -8.22
N ASN A 74 -3.26 -2.04 -7.70
CA ASN A 74 -2.53 -0.88 -8.18
C ASN A 74 -1.02 -1.12 -8.16
N ALA A 75 -0.31 -0.34 -8.98
CA ALA A 75 1.13 -0.30 -9.00
C ALA A 75 1.60 1.13 -9.24
N GLY A 76 2.75 1.48 -8.65
CA GLY A 76 3.21 2.85 -8.71
C GLY A 76 4.67 3.05 -8.38
N PHE A 77 5.02 4.33 -8.41
CA PHE A 77 6.35 4.84 -8.09
C PHE A 77 6.22 5.88 -7.00
N ARG A 78 7.12 5.84 -6.03
CA ARG A 78 7.25 6.80 -4.95
C ARG A 78 8.53 7.59 -5.08
N TYR A 79 8.43 8.90 -4.83
CA TYR A 79 9.56 9.74 -4.49
C TYR A 79 9.30 10.39 -3.14
N GLY A 80 10.19 10.14 -2.17
CA GLY A 80 10.10 10.65 -0.82
C GLY A 80 11.29 11.55 -0.47
N TRP A 81 11.03 12.53 0.40
CA TRP A 81 12.04 13.41 1.01
C TRP A 81 12.05 13.18 2.51
N ILE A 82 13.15 12.66 3.06
CA ILE A 82 13.36 12.55 4.50
C ILE A 82 13.78 13.94 5.01
N LEU A 83 12.84 14.62 5.65
CA LEU A 83 12.95 16.04 5.98
C LEU A 83 13.57 16.32 7.35
N THR A 84 13.52 15.35 8.27
CA THR A 84 14.01 15.54 9.63
C THR A 84 15.05 14.50 10.01
N ASP A 85 15.93 14.90 10.93
CA ASP A 85 16.74 13.97 11.68
C ASP A 85 15.86 13.17 12.65
N ALA A 86 16.37 12.07 13.19
CA ALA A 86 15.62 11.27 14.14
C ALA A 86 15.35 12.03 15.43
N HIS A 87 14.08 12.18 15.78
CA HIS A 87 13.64 12.86 17.00
C HIS A 87 12.44 12.15 17.63
N GLY A 88 12.07 12.57 18.82
CA GLY A 88 11.00 11.96 19.60
C GLY A 88 11.49 11.05 20.74
N PRO A 89 10.64 10.74 21.73
CA PRO A 89 11.01 9.95 22.90
C PRO A 89 10.90 8.45 22.65
N GLY A 90 11.86 7.67 23.15
CA GLY A 90 11.80 6.21 23.23
C GLY A 90 11.41 5.54 21.92
N LEU A 91 10.38 4.70 21.96
CA LEU A 91 9.88 3.93 20.80
C LEU A 91 9.23 4.81 19.71
N LEU A 92 8.86 6.05 20.03
CA LEU A 92 8.30 7.01 19.08
C LEU A 92 9.38 7.77 18.30
N ARG A 93 10.66 7.55 18.64
CA ARG A 93 11.76 8.18 17.92
C ARG A 93 11.76 7.76 16.46
N GLY A 94 11.83 8.74 15.57
CA GLY A 94 11.74 8.50 14.13
C GLY A 94 12.06 9.73 13.30
N ARG A 95 11.82 9.63 11.99
CA ARG A 95 12.05 10.68 10.98
C ARG A 95 10.78 10.95 10.21
N PHE A 96 10.53 12.21 9.97
CA PHE A 96 9.44 12.62 9.11
C PHE A 96 9.88 12.59 7.63
N GLU A 97 9.04 12.00 6.83
CA GLU A 97 9.19 11.94 5.38
C GLU A 97 7.93 12.48 4.72
N TYR A 98 8.12 13.33 3.74
CA TYR A 98 7.08 13.73 2.80
C TYR A 98 7.31 12.98 1.49
N ALA A 99 6.27 12.43 0.90
CA ALA A 99 6.38 11.70 -0.36
C ALA A 99 5.26 12.03 -1.34
N VAL A 100 5.49 11.70 -2.60
CA VAL A 100 4.52 11.70 -3.68
C VAL A 100 4.50 10.33 -4.34
N ASP A 101 3.30 9.86 -4.68
CA ASP A 101 3.13 8.61 -5.43
C ASP A 101 2.50 8.89 -6.80
N ALA A 102 3.11 8.35 -7.84
CA ALA A 102 2.48 8.22 -9.16
C ALA A 102 1.91 6.81 -9.30
N LEU A 103 0.64 6.71 -9.65
CA LEU A 103 -0.10 5.45 -9.83
C LEU A 103 -0.46 5.29 -11.32
N PRO A 104 0.49 4.89 -12.18
CA PRO A 104 0.23 4.73 -13.61
C PRO A 104 -0.82 3.66 -13.92
N VAL A 105 -1.04 2.72 -13.00
CA VAL A 105 -2.02 1.65 -13.17
C VAL A 105 -2.82 1.46 -11.89
N VAL A 106 -4.14 1.64 -12.01
CA VAL A 106 -5.13 1.27 -11.00
C VAL A 106 -6.20 0.43 -11.69
N MET A 107 -6.51 -0.73 -11.15
CA MET A 107 -7.58 -1.60 -11.61
C MET A 107 -8.59 -1.79 -10.49
N VAL A 108 -9.83 -1.41 -10.74
CA VAL A 108 -10.93 -1.64 -9.80
C VAL A 108 -11.86 -2.68 -10.39
N PHE A 109 -12.04 -3.77 -9.66
CA PHE A 109 -12.97 -4.85 -9.98
C PHE A 109 -14.24 -4.61 -9.17
N GLN A 110 -15.30 -4.18 -9.84
CA GLN A 110 -16.58 -3.85 -9.23
C GLN A 110 -17.72 -4.62 -9.89
N HIS A 111 -18.90 -4.58 -9.27
CA HIS A 111 -20.09 -5.12 -9.90
C HIS A 111 -20.35 -4.41 -11.23
N GLY A 112 -20.57 -5.16 -12.30
CA GLY A 112 -20.75 -4.60 -13.64
C GLY A 112 -19.47 -4.45 -14.47
N GLY A 113 -18.28 -4.82 -13.94
CA GLY A 113 -17.06 -4.91 -14.73
C GLY A 113 -15.81 -4.35 -14.09
N ARG A 114 -14.82 -4.06 -14.92
CA ARG A 114 -13.51 -3.53 -14.49
C ARG A 114 -13.39 -2.08 -14.91
N ALA A 115 -12.86 -1.25 -14.02
CA ALA A 115 -12.41 0.10 -14.35
C ALA A 115 -10.88 0.13 -14.31
N TYR A 116 -10.30 0.83 -15.26
CA TYR A 116 -8.87 1.10 -15.31
C TYR A 116 -8.65 2.58 -15.08
N GLY A 117 -7.55 2.94 -14.43
CA GLY A 117 -7.27 4.32 -14.15
C GLY A 117 -5.80 4.58 -13.93
N PHE A 118 -5.49 5.85 -13.80
CA PHE A 118 -4.22 6.34 -13.28
C PHE A 118 -4.48 7.41 -12.21
N GLY A 119 -3.57 7.50 -11.25
CA GLY A 119 -3.69 8.43 -10.15
C GLY A 119 -2.37 9.12 -9.83
N PHE A 120 -2.49 10.14 -9.00
CA PHE A 120 -1.36 10.85 -8.43
C PHE A 120 -1.71 11.29 -7.02
N ASP A 121 -0.91 10.85 -6.05
CA ASP A 121 -1.04 11.23 -4.65
C ASP A 121 0.05 12.27 -4.33
N PRO A 122 -0.26 13.58 -4.41
CA PRO A 122 0.72 14.66 -4.26
C PRO A 122 1.21 14.84 -2.83
N TRP A 123 0.53 14.29 -1.84
CA TRP A 123 0.90 14.43 -0.46
C TRP A 123 0.77 13.12 0.31
N ILE A 124 1.89 12.66 0.81
CA ILE A 124 1.99 11.53 1.71
C ILE A 124 2.91 11.96 2.85
N MET A 125 2.42 11.84 4.06
CA MET A 125 3.17 12.08 5.29
C MET A 125 3.48 10.73 5.94
N LYS A 126 4.76 10.42 6.07
CA LYS A 126 5.26 9.14 6.58
C LYS A 126 6.14 9.39 7.79
N TRP A 127 5.86 8.70 8.88
CA TRP A 127 6.72 8.66 10.05
C TRP A 127 7.45 7.34 10.09
N ASN A 128 8.75 7.40 9.89
CA ASN A 128 9.64 6.27 9.91
C ASN A 128 10.27 6.14 11.27
N PHE A 129 9.87 5.14 12.04
CA PHE A 129 10.48 4.88 13.35
C PHE A 129 11.93 4.44 13.21
N GLU A 130 12.73 4.67 14.25
CA GLU A 130 14.11 4.19 14.29
C GLU A 130 14.17 2.69 14.06
N PRO A 131 15.08 2.24 13.19
CA PRO A 131 15.22 0.83 12.90
C PRO A 131 15.71 0.05 14.12
N HIS A 132 15.08 -1.10 14.35
CA HIS A 132 15.62 -2.12 15.23
C HIS A 132 16.23 -3.21 14.36
N HIS A 133 17.56 -3.37 14.43
CA HIS A 133 18.31 -4.15 13.44
C HIS A 133 18.03 -3.64 12.00
N ARG A 134 17.47 -4.50 11.13
CA ARG A 134 17.15 -4.20 9.74
C ARG A 134 15.67 -3.85 9.51
N ILE A 135 14.87 -3.78 10.57
CA ILE A 135 13.44 -3.52 10.49
C ILE A 135 13.18 -2.09 10.94
N SER A 136 12.63 -1.26 10.06
CA SER A 136 12.20 0.09 10.34
C SER A 136 10.68 0.19 10.17
N PRO A 137 9.91 0.16 11.26
CA PRO A 137 8.47 0.36 11.18
C PRO A 137 8.12 1.76 10.65
N TYR A 138 6.94 1.90 10.08
CA TYR A 138 6.42 3.21 9.69
C TYR A 138 4.90 3.26 9.78
N VAL A 139 4.40 4.49 9.87
CA VAL A 139 3.01 4.83 9.66
C VAL A 139 2.93 5.92 8.59
N GLU A 140 1.90 5.90 7.78
CA GLU A 140 1.69 6.96 6.80
C GLU A 140 0.21 7.28 6.61
N ILE A 141 -0.05 8.53 6.23
CA ILE A 141 -1.33 9.01 5.76
C ILE A 141 -1.09 9.85 4.50
N GLY A 142 -2.05 9.86 3.61
CA GLY A 142 -1.91 10.64 2.39
C GLY A 142 -3.14 10.57 1.51
N GLY A 143 -2.97 10.99 0.27
CA GLY A 143 -4.00 10.90 -0.73
C GLY A 143 -3.77 11.80 -1.93
N GLY A 144 -4.66 11.69 -2.88
CA GLY A 144 -4.62 12.46 -4.12
C GLY A 144 -5.85 12.28 -4.98
N GLY A 145 -5.63 12.11 -6.27
CA GLY A 145 -6.68 11.99 -7.26
C GLY A 145 -6.48 10.78 -8.17
N LEU A 146 -7.59 10.21 -8.60
CA LEU A 146 -7.68 9.06 -9.48
C LEU A 146 -8.66 9.38 -10.63
N ILE A 147 -8.23 9.15 -11.86
CA ILE A 147 -9.10 9.22 -13.04
C ILE A 147 -9.24 7.82 -13.62
N THR A 148 -10.49 7.40 -13.91
CA THR A 148 -10.81 6.05 -14.35
C THR A 148 -11.61 6.02 -15.63
N THR A 149 -11.57 4.89 -16.34
CA THR A 149 -12.32 4.66 -17.57
C THR A 149 -13.82 4.51 -17.34
N ARG A 150 -14.23 4.18 -16.12
CA ARG A 150 -15.63 4.03 -15.69
C ARG A 150 -15.83 4.68 -14.34
N GLU A 151 -17.06 4.95 -13.97
CA GLU A 151 -17.48 5.44 -12.66
C GLU A 151 -17.10 4.46 -11.54
N ILE A 152 -16.62 4.97 -10.41
CA ILE A 152 -16.26 4.18 -9.23
C ILE A 152 -16.75 4.87 -7.95
N PRO A 153 -17.63 4.18 -7.19
CA PRO A 153 -18.45 3.04 -7.62
C PRO A 153 -19.40 3.40 -8.74
N VAL A 154 -20.10 2.41 -9.27
CA VAL A 154 -21.09 2.63 -10.34
C VAL A 154 -22.14 3.65 -9.89
N GLY A 155 -22.35 4.69 -10.67
CA GLY A 155 -23.27 5.80 -10.40
C GLY A 155 -22.61 7.05 -9.81
N GLU A 156 -21.32 7.03 -9.54
CA GLU A 156 -20.53 8.19 -9.11
C GLU A 156 -19.77 8.85 -10.27
N GLN A 157 -18.53 9.23 -10.03
CA GLN A 157 -17.68 9.94 -10.99
C GLN A 157 -16.52 9.07 -11.50
N ARG A 158 -15.92 9.51 -12.60
CA ARG A 158 -14.66 8.96 -13.11
C ARG A 158 -13.44 9.60 -12.46
N PHE A 159 -13.60 10.81 -11.91
CA PHE A 159 -12.59 11.46 -11.08
C PHE A 159 -12.96 11.28 -9.63
N ASN A 160 -12.02 10.74 -8.86
CA ASN A 160 -12.20 10.44 -7.44
C ASN A 160 -10.98 10.90 -6.65
N PHE A 161 -11.19 11.17 -5.37
CA PHE A 161 -10.13 11.34 -4.38
C PHE A 161 -9.74 10.01 -3.77
N THR A 162 -8.48 9.91 -3.32
CA THR A 162 -7.86 8.66 -2.84
C THR A 162 -7.23 8.81 -1.44
N PRO A 163 -7.97 9.23 -0.40
CA PRO A 163 -7.38 9.24 0.93
C PRO A 163 -6.91 7.84 1.34
N THR A 164 -5.73 7.78 1.93
CA THR A 164 -5.07 6.52 2.29
C THR A 164 -4.39 6.63 3.65
N GLY A 165 -4.27 5.49 4.33
CA GLY A 165 -3.49 5.35 5.55
C GLY A 165 -2.87 3.96 5.63
N ALA A 166 -1.66 3.85 6.19
CA ALA A 166 -0.97 2.58 6.28
C ALA A 166 -0.12 2.46 7.54
N ILE A 167 0.10 1.22 7.93
CA ILE A 167 1.12 0.79 8.90
C ILE A 167 1.97 -0.27 8.23
N GLY A 168 3.29 -0.16 8.34
CA GLY A 168 4.18 -1.07 7.63
C GLY A 168 5.58 -1.14 8.21
N VAL A 169 6.41 -1.87 7.50
CA VAL A 169 7.83 -2.04 7.83
C VAL A 169 8.69 -1.94 6.56
N ASN A 170 9.84 -1.31 6.71
CA ASN A 170 10.93 -1.39 5.74
C ASN A 170 11.94 -2.42 6.24
N LEU A 171 12.32 -3.36 5.38
CA LEU A 171 13.37 -4.33 5.59
C LEU A 171 14.63 -3.81 4.90
N LEU A 172 15.57 -3.28 5.68
CA LEU A 172 16.76 -2.59 5.20
C LEU A 172 17.87 -3.57 4.78
N ARG A 173 18.49 -3.31 3.62
CA ARG A 173 19.65 -4.07 3.14
C ARG A 173 20.60 -3.16 2.37
N GLY A 174 21.61 -2.64 3.07
CA GLY A 174 22.47 -1.61 2.52
C GLY A 174 21.67 -0.34 2.18
N LYS A 175 21.83 0.15 0.96
CA LYS A 175 21.04 1.29 0.46
C LYS A 175 19.64 0.90 -0.03
N TYR A 176 19.34 -0.38 -0.17
CA TYR A 176 18.05 -0.88 -0.63
C TYR A 176 17.13 -1.24 0.54
N HIS A 177 15.85 -1.28 0.25
CA HIS A 177 14.84 -1.78 1.19
C HIS A 177 13.71 -2.48 0.44
N TRP A 178 13.04 -3.38 1.16
CA TRP A 178 11.71 -3.87 0.83
C TRP A 178 10.73 -3.23 1.81
N SER A 179 9.61 -2.72 1.30
CA SER A 179 8.51 -2.27 2.13
C SER A 179 7.36 -3.27 2.09
N ILE A 180 6.69 -3.45 3.22
CA ILE A 180 5.42 -4.20 3.31
C ILE A 180 4.52 -3.40 4.22
N ASP A 181 3.30 -3.09 3.77
CA ASP A 181 2.31 -2.43 4.61
C ASP A 181 0.92 -3.03 4.48
N PHE A 182 0.15 -2.86 5.56
CA PHE A 182 -1.29 -2.99 5.57
C PHE A 182 -1.89 -1.59 5.38
N ARG A 183 -2.78 -1.47 4.39
CA ARG A 183 -3.25 -0.18 3.89
C ARG A 183 -4.76 -0.12 3.82
N TYR A 184 -5.31 0.98 4.32
CA TYR A 184 -6.62 1.48 3.96
C TYR A 184 -6.50 2.37 2.73
N PHE A 185 -7.37 2.16 1.74
CA PHE A 185 -7.44 2.95 0.53
C PHE A 185 -8.91 3.20 0.20
N HIS A 186 -9.29 4.47 0.23
CA HIS A 186 -10.64 4.92 -0.05
C HIS A 186 -10.70 5.59 -1.43
N ILE A 187 -11.78 5.37 -2.16
CA ILE A 187 -12.06 6.01 -3.44
C ILE A 187 -13.43 6.66 -3.33
N SER A 188 -13.53 7.97 -3.50
CA SER A 188 -14.80 8.70 -3.52
C SER A 188 -14.69 10.01 -4.26
N ASP A 189 -15.82 10.54 -4.70
CA ASP A 189 -15.91 11.85 -5.35
C ASP A 189 -16.04 13.03 -4.37
N ALA A 190 -15.89 12.78 -3.05
CA ALA A 190 -16.05 13.77 -1.98
C ALA A 190 -17.40 14.52 -2.02
N GLN A 191 -18.50 13.82 -2.36
CA GLN A 191 -19.85 14.36 -2.47
C GLN A 191 -20.05 15.39 -3.61
N ILE A 192 -19.26 15.32 -4.67
CA ILE A 192 -19.50 16.08 -5.91
C ILE A 192 -20.83 15.62 -6.52
N THR A 193 -21.16 14.34 -6.42
CA THR A 193 -22.51 13.82 -6.71
C THR A 193 -23.33 13.69 -5.44
N SER A 194 -24.65 13.74 -5.58
CA SER A 194 -25.59 13.60 -4.44
C SER A 194 -25.61 12.20 -3.82
N PHE A 195 -25.17 11.18 -4.55
CA PHE A 195 -25.01 9.81 -4.12
C PHE A 195 -23.54 9.46 -4.13
N ASN A 196 -22.94 9.35 -2.94
CA ASN A 196 -21.50 9.08 -2.79
C ASN A 196 -21.26 8.04 -1.70
N PRO A 197 -21.53 6.74 -1.95
CA PRO A 197 -21.20 5.68 -0.99
C PRO A 197 -19.71 5.46 -0.83
N GLY A 198 -18.88 5.87 -1.83
CA GLY A 198 -17.46 5.59 -1.87
C GLY A 198 -17.12 4.10 -1.97
N THR A 199 -15.85 3.79 -2.03
CA THR A 199 -15.32 2.41 -2.00
C THR A 199 -14.19 2.35 -0.98
N ASP A 200 -14.41 1.59 0.10
CA ASP A 200 -13.41 1.32 1.14
C ASP A 200 -12.69 0.02 0.84
N THR A 201 -11.38 0.03 0.81
CA THR A 201 -10.60 -1.19 0.66
C THR A 201 -9.49 -1.29 1.71
N PHE A 202 -9.30 -2.50 2.20
CA PHE A 202 -8.14 -2.87 2.99
C PHE A 202 -7.28 -3.85 2.20
N GLY A 203 -5.99 -3.65 2.22
CA GLY A 203 -5.08 -4.45 1.41
C GLY A 203 -3.65 -4.47 1.91
N VAL A 204 -2.81 -5.08 1.12
CA VAL A 204 -1.38 -5.15 1.35
C VAL A 204 -0.66 -4.51 0.18
N ARG A 205 0.35 -3.70 0.48
CA ARG A 205 1.31 -3.17 -0.50
C ARG A 205 2.68 -3.76 -0.22
N VAL A 206 3.40 -4.07 -1.29
CA VAL A 206 4.81 -4.48 -1.27
C VAL A 206 5.58 -3.56 -2.20
N GLY A 207 6.69 -3.05 -1.73
CA GLY A 207 7.59 -2.18 -2.49
C GLY A 207 9.04 -2.63 -2.44
N PHE A 208 9.80 -2.13 -3.39
CA PHE A 208 11.25 -2.24 -3.43
C PHE A 208 11.84 -0.88 -3.77
N GLY A 209 12.79 -0.42 -2.97
CA GLY A 209 13.33 0.92 -3.12
C GLY A 209 14.77 1.08 -2.70
N THR A 210 15.23 2.32 -2.79
CA THR A 210 16.56 2.74 -2.37
C THR A 210 16.49 4.08 -1.66
N PHE A 211 17.33 4.24 -0.64
CA PHE A 211 17.59 5.52 0.00
C PHE A 211 18.83 6.18 -0.59
N ILE A 212 18.72 7.44 -0.96
CA ILE A 212 19.78 8.28 -1.51
C ILE A 212 20.13 9.33 -0.45
N PRO A 213 21.32 9.27 0.18
CA PRO A 213 21.73 10.28 1.16
C PRO A 213 21.72 11.69 0.58
N ALA A 214 21.34 12.69 1.37
CA ALA A 214 21.57 14.08 1.02
C ALA A 214 23.09 14.33 0.87
N LYS A 215 23.46 15.13 -0.11
CA LYS A 215 24.84 15.57 -0.29
C LYS A 215 25.19 16.66 0.72
#